data_deee326af7993855041a94d0a5ddc7df
#
_entry.id   deee326af7993855041a94d0a5ddc7df
#
_cell.length_a   1.000
_cell.length_b   1.000
_cell.length_c   1.000
_cell.angle_alpha   90.00
_cell.angle_beta   90.00
_cell.angle_gamma   90.00
#
_symmetry.space_group_name_H-M   'P 1'
#
loop_
_entity.id
_entity.type
_entity.pdbx_description
1 polymer ?
#
loop_
_entity_poly.entity_id
_entity_poly.type
_entity_poly.pdbx_seq_one_letter_code
_entity_poly.pdbx_strand_id
1 'polypeptide(L)'
;MDLYPFFDWLDTSLLADISKAYGGVFAVVQMFHLLGISLLGGMVLLADLRLLNLVMKDVPSEVVIENTYKWFNVALVMVVISGVFMSSAVALKLYYNSMFWAKMACLGAGVFFVYAIRRPLLRFDHATIKPVSYTHLTLPTKFVV
;
A
#
# COMPACT_ATOMS: atom_id res chain seq x y z
N MET A 1 3.66 -27.91 7.13
CA MET A 1 3.74 -27.17 8.41
C MET A 1 2.31 -26.97 8.87
N ASP A 2 2.00 -27.46 10.06
CA ASP A 2 0.68 -27.25 10.63
C ASP A 2 0.67 -25.89 11.35
N LEU A 3 -0.16 -24.98 10.89
CA LEU A 3 -0.29 -23.64 11.46
C LEU A 3 -1.39 -23.57 12.56
N TYR A 4 -2.03 -24.69 12.84
CA TYR A 4 -3.08 -24.77 13.85
C TYR A 4 -2.64 -24.23 15.24
N PRO A 5 -1.44 -24.56 15.75
CA PRO A 5 -1.01 -24.06 17.07
C PRO A 5 -0.88 -22.53 17.13
N PHE A 6 -0.54 -21.90 16.01
CA PHE A 6 -0.46 -20.45 15.91
C PHE A 6 -1.86 -19.81 15.99
N PHE A 7 -2.84 -20.37 15.26
CA PHE A 7 -4.22 -19.87 15.29
C PHE A 7 -4.90 -20.11 16.64
N ASP A 8 -4.60 -21.22 17.31
CA ASP A 8 -5.07 -21.51 18.66
C ASP A 8 -4.50 -20.53 19.69
N TRP A 9 -3.20 -20.25 19.61
CA TRP A 9 -2.57 -19.23 20.44
C TRP A 9 -3.17 -17.83 20.17
N LEU A 10 -3.44 -17.50 18.92
CA LEU A 10 -4.05 -16.23 18.56
C LEU A 10 -5.48 -16.09 19.09
N ASP A 11 -6.28 -17.16 19.06
CA ASP A 11 -7.65 -17.19 19.56
C ASP A 11 -7.75 -17.05 21.09
N THR A 12 -6.69 -17.46 21.82
CA THR A 12 -6.56 -17.34 23.27
C THR A 12 -5.77 -16.12 23.74
N SER A 13 -5.40 -15.23 22.81
CA SER A 13 -4.63 -14.04 23.12
C SER A 13 -5.46 -12.93 23.76
N LEU A 14 -4.81 -12.02 24.51
CA LEU A 14 -5.43 -10.79 25.00
C LEU A 14 -6.14 -9.97 23.91
N LEU A 15 -5.61 -9.99 22.69
CA LEU A 15 -6.23 -9.31 21.55
C LEU A 15 -7.58 -9.94 21.20
N ALA A 16 -7.67 -11.26 21.26
CA ALA A 16 -8.91 -11.99 21.03
C ALA A 16 -9.95 -11.68 22.12
N ASP A 17 -9.53 -11.63 23.39
CA ASP A 17 -10.43 -11.30 24.51
C ASP A 17 -10.99 -9.88 24.37
N ILE A 18 -10.16 -8.88 24.07
CA ILE A 18 -10.61 -7.50 23.85
C ILE A 18 -11.54 -7.42 22.64
N SER A 19 -11.19 -8.09 21.56
CA SER A 19 -11.95 -8.07 20.31
C SER A 19 -13.31 -8.76 20.45
N LYS A 20 -13.40 -9.84 21.26
CA LYS A 20 -14.65 -10.56 21.55
C LYS A 20 -15.51 -9.84 22.60
N ALA A 21 -14.88 -9.22 23.62
CA ALA A 21 -15.59 -8.56 24.72
C ALA A 21 -16.21 -7.22 24.32
N TYR A 22 -15.57 -6.46 23.47
CA TYR A 22 -15.95 -5.08 23.13
C TYR A 22 -16.30 -4.93 21.64
N GLY A 23 -17.54 -5.21 21.27
CA GLY A 23 -18.02 -5.07 19.87
C GLY A 23 -17.82 -3.67 19.29
N GLY A 24 -17.85 -2.61 20.11
CA GLY A 24 -17.56 -1.24 19.68
C GLY A 24 -16.09 -1.06 19.25
N VAL A 25 -15.14 -1.67 19.97
CA VAL A 25 -13.72 -1.63 19.61
C VAL A 25 -13.49 -2.36 18.29
N PHE A 26 -14.12 -3.52 18.12
CA PHE A 26 -14.05 -4.27 16.87
C PHE A 26 -14.56 -3.43 15.69
N ALA A 27 -15.71 -2.76 15.83
CA ALA A 27 -16.27 -1.91 14.78
C ALA A 27 -15.36 -0.73 14.39
N VAL A 28 -14.75 -0.09 15.39
CA VAL A 28 -13.80 1.01 15.15
C VAL A 28 -12.56 0.50 14.39
N VAL A 29 -11.98 -0.62 14.81
CA VAL A 29 -10.81 -1.21 14.11
C VAL A 29 -11.19 -1.65 12.70
N GLN A 30 -12.38 -2.19 12.49
CA GLN A 30 -12.89 -2.54 11.17
C GLN A 30 -12.99 -1.30 10.26
N MET A 31 -13.46 -0.17 10.80
CA MET A 31 -13.49 1.10 10.04
C MET A 31 -12.10 1.52 9.58
N PHE A 32 -11.09 1.46 10.47
CA PHE A 32 -9.70 1.75 10.10
C PHE A 32 -9.15 0.76 9.07
N HIS A 33 -9.52 -0.51 9.17
CA HIS A 33 -9.13 -1.53 8.21
C HIS A 33 -9.66 -1.22 6.80
N LEU A 34 -10.95 -0.89 6.69
CA LEU A 34 -11.57 -0.50 5.42
C LEU A 34 -10.98 0.78 4.85
N LEU A 35 -10.70 1.77 5.71
CA LEU A 35 -10.01 3.00 5.30
C LEU A 35 -8.60 2.70 4.76
N GLY A 36 -7.88 1.80 5.44
CA GLY A 36 -6.55 1.34 5.01
C GLY A 36 -6.58 0.66 3.65
N ILE A 37 -7.54 -0.23 3.40
CA ILE A 37 -7.72 -0.90 2.09
C ILE A 37 -8.04 0.12 1.01
N SER A 38 -8.94 1.08 1.28
CA SER A 38 -9.30 2.14 0.34
C SER A 38 -8.11 3.02 -0.01
N LEU A 39 -7.32 3.40 0.99
CA LEU A 39 -6.10 4.19 0.81
C LEU A 39 -5.05 3.40 0.02
N LEU A 40 -4.85 2.13 0.33
CA LEU A 40 -3.89 1.25 -0.36
C LEU A 40 -4.24 1.12 -1.85
N GLY A 41 -5.49 0.79 -2.17
CA GLY A 41 -5.97 0.71 -3.55
C GLY A 41 -5.95 2.06 -4.27
N GLY A 42 -6.32 3.13 -3.57
CA GLY A 42 -6.28 4.50 -4.10
C GLY A 42 -4.86 4.95 -4.48
N MET A 43 -3.86 4.61 -3.68
CA MET A 43 -2.46 4.94 -3.98
C MET A 43 -1.94 4.17 -5.19
N VAL A 44 -2.30 2.89 -5.33
CA VAL A 44 -1.95 2.11 -6.53
C VAL A 44 -2.61 2.71 -7.77
N LEU A 45 -3.90 2.99 -7.71
CA LEU A 45 -4.66 3.58 -8.80
C LEU A 45 -4.11 4.95 -9.21
N LEU A 46 -3.81 5.81 -8.23
CA LEU A 46 -3.26 7.15 -8.49
C LEU A 46 -1.91 7.07 -9.23
N ALA A 47 -1.04 6.16 -8.78
CA ALA A 47 0.23 5.95 -9.45
C ALA A 47 0.06 5.41 -10.88
N ASP A 48 -0.88 4.50 -11.12
CA ASP A 48 -1.15 3.96 -12.44
C ASP A 48 -1.73 5.02 -13.39
N LEU A 49 -2.70 5.81 -12.91
CA LEU A 49 -3.26 6.93 -13.68
C LEU A 49 -2.21 7.99 -14.01
N ARG A 50 -1.26 8.22 -13.10
CA ARG A 50 -0.13 9.13 -13.36
C ARG A 50 0.82 8.57 -14.42
N LEU A 51 1.14 7.28 -14.38
CA LEU A 51 1.97 6.62 -15.40
C LEU A 51 1.30 6.64 -16.78
N LEU A 52 -0.01 6.50 -16.83
CA LEU A 52 -0.81 6.63 -18.05
C LEU A 52 -0.96 8.10 -18.51
N ASN A 53 -0.39 9.05 -17.79
CA ASN A 53 -0.46 10.48 -18.10
C ASN A 53 -1.89 11.04 -18.12
N LEU A 54 -2.80 10.45 -17.31
CA LEU A 54 -4.20 10.86 -17.22
C LEU A 54 -4.44 11.93 -16.14
N VAL A 55 -3.68 11.87 -15.04
CA VAL A 55 -3.81 12.79 -13.89
C VAL A 55 -2.47 13.44 -13.53
N MET A 56 -2.53 14.62 -12.91
CA MET A 56 -1.38 15.37 -12.38
C MET A 56 -0.27 15.61 -13.42
N LYS A 57 -0.65 15.97 -14.66
CA LYS A 57 0.29 16.15 -15.78
C LYS A 57 1.36 17.20 -15.50
N ASP A 58 1.02 18.22 -14.73
CA ASP A 58 1.89 19.35 -14.40
C ASP A 58 2.87 19.07 -13.25
N VAL A 59 2.71 17.92 -12.55
CA VAL A 59 3.58 17.52 -11.45
C VAL A 59 4.59 16.49 -11.94
N PRO A 60 5.89 16.61 -11.59
CA PRO A 60 6.88 15.59 -11.94
C PRO A 60 6.45 14.21 -11.46
N SER A 61 6.54 13.19 -12.34
CA SER A 61 6.11 11.83 -12.02
C SER A 61 6.85 11.22 -10.83
N GLU A 62 8.12 11.57 -10.67
CA GLU A 62 8.95 11.13 -9.54
C GLU A 62 8.36 11.54 -8.19
N VAL A 63 7.94 12.80 -8.06
CA VAL A 63 7.33 13.34 -6.82
C VAL A 63 6.02 12.60 -6.49
N VAL A 64 5.18 12.37 -7.50
CA VAL A 64 3.91 11.67 -7.32
C VAL A 64 4.15 10.23 -6.90
N ILE A 65 5.06 9.53 -7.58
CA ILE A 65 5.38 8.14 -7.30
C ILE A 65 5.98 7.98 -5.90
N GLU A 66 6.94 8.83 -5.51
CA GLU A 66 7.56 8.76 -4.19
C GLU A 66 6.54 8.98 -3.05
N ASN A 67 5.69 10.00 -3.19
CA ASN A 67 4.63 10.25 -2.21
C ASN A 67 3.60 9.10 -2.17
N THR A 68 3.25 8.55 -3.32
CA THR A 68 2.34 7.40 -3.40
C THR A 68 2.91 6.19 -2.64
N TYR A 69 4.22 5.92 -2.74
CA TYR A 69 4.84 4.83 -1.98
C TYR A 69 4.85 5.08 -0.47
N LYS A 70 5.05 6.31 -0.04
CA LYS A 70 4.96 6.65 1.40
C LYS A 70 3.57 6.33 1.97
N TRP A 71 2.54 6.81 1.31
CA TRP A 71 1.15 6.57 1.72
C TRP A 71 0.72 5.11 1.55
N PHE A 72 1.21 4.43 0.52
CA PHE A 72 1.02 2.99 0.37
C PHE A 72 1.58 2.21 1.56
N ASN A 73 2.78 2.55 2.03
CA ASN A 73 3.37 1.90 3.21
C ASN A 73 2.55 2.16 4.48
N VAL A 74 2.09 3.41 4.70
CA VAL A 74 1.23 3.75 5.83
C VAL A 74 -0.07 2.94 5.77
N ALA A 75 -0.71 2.87 4.62
CA ALA A 75 -1.92 2.08 4.41
C ALA A 75 -1.68 0.59 4.65
N LEU A 76 -0.56 0.04 4.15
CA LEU A 76 -0.20 -1.36 4.34
C LEU A 76 -0.03 -1.71 5.81
N VAL A 77 0.70 -0.89 6.57
CA VAL A 77 0.89 -1.07 8.02
C VAL A 77 -0.47 -1.02 8.74
N MET A 78 -1.32 -0.05 8.39
CA MET A 78 -2.65 0.08 8.97
C MET A 78 -3.53 -1.15 8.70
N VAL A 79 -3.51 -1.67 7.46
CA VAL A 79 -4.25 -2.89 7.08
C VAL A 79 -3.72 -4.11 7.81
N VAL A 80 -2.39 -4.26 7.94
CA VAL A 80 -1.80 -5.42 8.62
C VAL A 80 -2.13 -5.40 10.12
N ILE A 81 -1.93 -4.28 10.81
CA ILE A 81 -2.17 -4.17 12.25
C ILE A 81 -3.66 -4.40 12.56
N SER A 82 -4.55 -3.72 11.86
CA SER A 82 -5.99 -3.89 12.05
C SER A 82 -6.47 -5.29 11.64
N GLY A 83 -5.88 -5.87 10.61
CA GLY A 83 -6.18 -7.22 10.16
C GLY A 83 -5.79 -8.30 11.18
N VAL A 84 -4.63 -8.17 11.84
CA VAL A 84 -4.21 -9.07 12.91
C VAL A 84 -5.19 -8.99 14.09
N PHE A 85 -5.58 -7.77 14.49
CA PHE A 85 -6.56 -7.57 15.56
C PHE A 85 -7.91 -8.23 15.22
N MET A 86 -8.44 -7.99 14.02
CA MET A 86 -9.72 -8.59 13.59
C MET A 86 -9.63 -10.11 13.46
N SER A 87 -8.48 -10.62 12.99
CA SER A 87 -8.24 -12.06 12.85
C SER A 87 -8.24 -12.77 14.19
N SER A 88 -7.77 -12.13 15.26
CA SER A 88 -7.73 -12.72 16.59
C SER A 88 -9.12 -13.05 17.12
N ALA A 89 -10.15 -12.26 16.77
CA ALA A 89 -11.53 -12.49 17.20
C ALA A 89 -12.14 -13.82 16.69
N VAL A 90 -11.65 -14.30 15.54
CA VAL A 90 -12.22 -15.45 14.81
C VAL A 90 -11.13 -16.38 14.27
N ALA A 91 -9.99 -16.45 14.94
CA ALA A 91 -8.77 -17.09 14.45
C ALA A 91 -8.99 -18.54 13.99
N LEU A 92 -9.63 -19.38 14.80
CA LEU A 92 -9.92 -20.78 14.46
C LEU A 92 -10.84 -20.92 13.25
N LYS A 93 -11.82 -20.01 13.08
CA LYS A 93 -12.70 -20.01 11.89
C LYS A 93 -11.91 -19.63 10.63
N LEU A 94 -10.93 -18.74 10.75
CA LEU A 94 -10.09 -18.34 9.63
C LEU A 94 -9.16 -19.46 9.17
N TYR A 95 -8.65 -20.25 10.10
CA TYR A 95 -7.80 -21.41 9.77
C TYR A 95 -8.48 -22.36 8.78
N TYR A 96 -9.76 -22.68 8.98
CA TYR A 96 -10.55 -23.56 8.10
C TYR A 96 -11.16 -22.84 6.89
N ASN A 97 -10.99 -21.52 6.75
CA ASN A 97 -11.61 -20.74 5.69
C ASN A 97 -10.67 -20.60 4.49
N SER A 98 -10.96 -21.28 3.39
CA SER A 98 -10.18 -21.21 2.15
C SER A 98 -10.11 -19.81 1.55
N MET A 99 -11.16 -18.98 1.72
CA MET A 99 -11.18 -17.60 1.23
C MET A 99 -10.21 -16.70 1.99
N PHE A 100 -9.98 -17.00 3.27
CA PHE A 100 -8.96 -16.30 4.04
C PHE A 100 -7.56 -16.56 3.46
N TRP A 101 -7.24 -17.81 3.18
CA TRP A 101 -5.95 -18.18 2.58
C TRP A 101 -5.75 -17.58 1.19
N ALA A 102 -6.81 -17.56 0.36
CA ALA A 102 -6.78 -16.89 -0.93
C ALA A 102 -6.49 -15.38 -0.80
N LYS A 103 -7.12 -14.69 0.17
CA LYS A 103 -6.83 -13.27 0.46
C LYS A 103 -5.40 -13.04 0.90
N MET A 104 -4.85 -13.89 1.76
CA MET A 104 -3.45 -13.79 2.22
C MET A 104 -2.48 -14.01 1.06
N ALA A 105 -2.73 -14.99 0.20
CA ALA A 105 -1.93 -15.24 -1.00
C ALA A 105 -1.98 -14.05 -1.98
N CYS A 106 -3.16 -13.50 -2.24
CA CYS A 106 -3.32 -12.32 -3.11
C CYS A 106 -2.63 -11.07 -2.52
N LEU A 107 -2.77 -10.84 -1.21
CA LEU A 107 -2.09 -9.73 -0.54
C LEU A 107 -0.57 -9.88 -0.63
N GLY A 108 -0.04 -11.07 -0.32
CA GLY A 108 1.38 -11.36 -0.42
C GLY A 108 1.93 -11.20 -1.84
N ALA A 109 1.22 -11.72 -2.83
CA ALA A 109 1.56 -11.56 -4.24
C ALA A 109 1.52 -10.09 -4.69
N GLY A 110 0.51 -9.33 -4.27
CA GLY A 110 0.40 -7.89 -4.56
C GLY A 110 1.53 -7.08 -3.95
N VAL A 111 1.85 -7.30 -2.68
CA VAL A 111 2.98 -6.65 -2.00
C VAL A 111 4.30 -7.02 -2.67
N PHE A 112 4.52 -8.30 -2.96
CA PHE A 112 5.70 -8.76 -3.68
C PHE A 112 5.83 -8.07 -5.03
N PHE A 113 4.76 -8.00 -5.82
CA PHE A 113 4.74 -7.32 -7.12
C PHE A 113 5.12 -5.85 -7.00
N VAL A 114 4.55 -5.13 -6.03
CA VAL A 114 4.84 -3.70 -5.83
C VAL A 114 6.31 -3.48 -5.50
N TYR A 115 6.90 -4.27 -4.61
CA TYR A 115 8.27 -4.05 -4.15
C TYR A 115 9.34 -4.67 -5.05
N ALA A 116 9.09 -5.88 -5.57
CA ALA A 116 10.09 -6.62 -6.34
C ALA A 116 10.10 -6.24 -7.83
N ILE A 117 8.95 -5.83 -8.38
CA ILE A 117 8.81 -5.58 -9.81
C ILE A 117 8.57 -4.09 -10.07
N ARG A 118 7.49 -3.54 -9.54
CA ARG A 118 7.05 -2.19 -9.87
C ARG A 118 8.01 -1.10 -9.39
N ARG A 119 8.46 -1.16 -8.15
CA ARG A 119 9.35 -0.16 -7.57
C ARG A 119 10.72 -0.08 -8.27
N PRO A 120 11.42 -1.19 -8.57
CA PRO A 120 12.65 -1.15 -9.35
C PRO A 120 12.44 -0.62 -10.77
N LEU A 121 11.41 -1.09 -11.50
CA LEU A 121 11.11 -0.63 -12.86
C LEU A 121 10.95 0.88 -12.93
N LEU A 122 10.18 1.48 -12.03
CA LEU A 122 9.98 2.93 -11.99
C LEU A 122 11.25 3.71 -11.68
N ARG A 123 12.15 3.15 -10.88
CA ARG A 123 13.48 3.77 -10.61
C ARG A 123 14.41 3.70 -11.82
N PHE A 124 14.38 2.60 -12.57
CA PHE A 124 15.21 2.46 -13.78
C PHE A 124 14.75 3.41 -14.89
N ASP A 125 13.45 3.60 -15.07
CA ASP A 125 12.89 4.49 -16.08
C ASP A 125 13.31 5.95 -15.83
N HIS A 126 13.29 6.40 -14.57
CA HIS A 126 13.76 7.72 -14.16
C HIS A 126 15.29 7.91 -14.31
N ALA A 127 16.07 6.86 -14.13
CA ALA A 127 17.53 6.94 -14.31
C ALA A 127 17.92 7.04 -15.79
N THR A 128 17.10 6.55 -16.69
CA THR A 128 17.34 6.55 -18.14
C THR A 128 16.89 7.85 -18.80
N ILE A 129 15.84 8.49 -18.28
CA ILE A 129 15.41 9.83 -18.72
C ILE A 129 16.18 10.88 -17.90
N LYS A 130 17.45 11.10 -18.23
CA LYS A 130 18.14 12.31 -17.75
C LYS A 130 17.32 13.51 -18.24
N PRO A 131 16.93 14.45 -17.36
CA PRO A 131 16.34 15.69 -17.81
C PRO A 131 17.38 16.33 -18.74
N VAL A 132 17.02 16.51 -20.00
CA VAL A 132 17.82 17.34 -20.91
C VAL A 132 17.80 18.72 -20.27
N SER A 133 18.93 19.09 -19.68
CA SER A 133 19.11 20.38 -19.04
C SER A 133 18.97 21.45 -20.14
N TYR A 134 17.82 22.08 -20.22
CA TYR A 134 17.58 23.25 -21.07
C TYR A 134 18.31 24.49 -20.49
N THR A 135 19.59 24.34 -20.14
CA THR A 135 20.39 25.46 -19.63
C THR A 135 20.98 26.35 -20.72
N HIS A 136 20.60 26.18 -22.00
CA HIS A 136 21.14 26.97 -23.08
C HIS A 136 20.09 27.59 -23.99
N LEU A 137 19.11 28.30 -23.44
CA LEU A 137 18.29 29.24 -24.19
C LEU A 137 18.11 30.57 -23.45
N THR A 138 19.21 31.09 -22.93
CA THR A 138 19.31 32.54 -22.78
C THR A 138 19.92 33.09 -24.05
N LEU A 139 19.12 33.42 -25.02
CA LEU A 139 19.48 34.34 -26.11
C LEU A 139 19.92 35.65 -25.48
N PRO A 140 21.18 36.11 -25.71
CA PRO A 140 21.54 37.46 -25.35
C PRO A 140 20.85 38.41 -26.33
N THR A 141 19.70 38.98 -25.94
CA THR A 141 19.18 40.17 -26.60
C THR A 141 20.09 41.33 -26.25
N LYS A 142 21.23 41.45 -26.99
CA LYS A 142 21.90 42.72 -27.10
C LYS A 142 21.11 43.57 -28.11
N PHE A 143 20.24 44.40 -27.62
CA PHE A 143 19.82 45.59 -28.33
C PHE A 143 21.01 46.55 -28.34
N VAL A 144 21.60 46.73 -29.51
CA VAL A 144 22.49 47.85 -29.81
C VAL A 144 21.60 48.98 -30.34
N VAL A 145 21.59 50.05 -29.64
CA VAL A 145 21.17 51.37 -30.14
C VAL A 145 22.39 52.00 -30.79
#